data_bd77e085c0c13ca495b0497e488d1b6d
#
_entry.id   bd77e085c0c13ca495b0497e488d1b6d
#
_cell.length_a   1.000
_cell.length_b   1.000
_cell.length_c   1.000
_cell.angle_alpha   90.00
_cell.angle_beta   90.00
_cell.angle_gamma   90.00
#
_symmetry.space_group_name_H-M   'P 1'
#
loop_
_entity.id
_entity.type
_entity.pdbx_description
1 polymer ?
#
loop_
_entity_poly.entity_id
_entity_poly.type
_entity_poly.pdbx_seq_one_letter_code
_entity_poly.pdbx_strand_id
1 'polypeptide(L)'
;MGALERWYWRQVSAWSLVFGLKAASRRAQERILAARPYADQILGVLNSLAARANPDTHPLLAVRGAERLELVIITADKGLCGGFNTNILKKATAFIQQQGARVLTTHLIGRKGRDYFKKRGYEITGEYIDLFRNLSYDDGARIAQDIMKRYIECDLDAVYLVYNEFKSVIRQEVVIERLLPLPRLEPFETGIMQDYIYEPSAQALFDVLLPKHVEFQVLRALYESAAAEFGARMSAMDAATRNADEMIHSLTLNMNRVRQASITKEIIEVVSGAEAS
;
A
#
# COMPACT_ATOMS: atom_id res chain seq x y z
N MET A 1 -28.00 23.66 21.84
CA MET A 1 -27.50 22.34 21.46
C MET A 1 -26.76 21.74 22.66
N GLY A 2 -27.35 20.74 23.29
CA GLY A 2 -26.88 20.19 24.56
C GLY A 2 -25.61 19.34 24.41
N ALA A 3 -24.89 19.16 25.54
CA ALA A 3 -23.67 18.31 25.57
C ALA A 3 -23.94 16.86 25.11
N LEU A 4 -25.14 16.35 25.36
CA LEU A 4 -25.60 15.02 24.94
C LEU A 4 -25.77 14.89 23.41
N GLU A 5 -26.29 15.92 22.73
CA GLU A 5 -26.39 15.89 21.27
C GLU A 5 -25.03 15.91 20.58
N ARG A 6 -24.09 16.73 21.08
CA ARG A 6 -22.72 16.74 20.58
C ARG A 6 -22.00 15.41 20.81
N TRP A 7 -22.24 14.75 21.93
CA TRP A 7 -21.71 13.41 22.22
C TRP A 7 -22.31 12.36 21.27
N TYR A 8 -23.62 12.38 21.04
CA TYR A 8 -24.31 11.47 20.15
C TYR A 8 -23.82 11.60 18.69
N TRP A 9 -23.74 12.82 18.16
CA TRP A 9 -23.24 13.07 16.82
C TRP A 9 -21.76 12.69 16.65
N ARG A 10 -20.95 12.81 17.68
CA ARG A 10 -19.55 12.37 17.72
C ARG A 10 -19.44 10.84 17.65
N GLN A 11 -20.26 10.13 18.38
CA GLN A 11 -20.33 8.66 18.34
C GLN A 11 -20.79 8.19 16.94
N VAL A 12 -21.86 8.73 16.42
CA VAL A 12 -22.41 8.36 15.09
C VAL A 12 -21.40 8.62 13.97
N SER A 13 -20.68 9.75 13.98
CA SER A 13 -19.68 10.06 12.98
C SER A 13 -18.45 9.14 13.07
N ALA A 14 -17.97 8.80 14.27
CA ALA A 14 -16.89 7.85 14.46
C ALA A 14 -17.27 6.44 14.01
N TRP A 15 -18.47 5.98 14.35
CA TRP A 15 -19.00 4.68 13.92
C TRP A 15 -19.19 4.60 12.41
N SER A 16 -19.70 5.64 11.75
CA SER A 16 -19.87 5.67 10.29
C SER A 16 -18.54 5.60 9.55
N LEU A 17 -17.50 6.25 10.07
CA LEU A 17 -16.14 6.24 9.51
C LEU A 17 -15.51 4.84 9.64
N VAL A 18 -15.62 4.21 10.81
CA VAL A 18 -15.12 2.86 11.06
C VAL A 18 -15.86 1.82 10.21
N PHE A 19 -17.18 1.96 10.04
CA PHE A 19 -17.97 1.07 9.19
C PHE A 19 -17.59 1.20 7.71
N GLY A 20 -17.41 2.43 7.23
CA GLY A 20 -16.95 2.71 5.86
C GLY A 20 -15.57 2.12 5.58
N LEU A 21 -14.63 2.23 6.54
CA LEU A 21 -13.29 1.66 6.43
C LEU A 21 -13.30 0.12 6.45
N LYS A 22 -14.12 -0.50 7.30
CA LYS A 22 -14.30 -1.97 7.32
C LYS A 22 -14.84 -2.49 5.99
N ALA A 23 -15.84 -1.84 5.42
CA ALA A 23 -16.41 -2.21 4.13
C ALA A 23 -15.40 -2.04 2.97
N ALA A 24 -14.58 -0.99 3.00
CA ALA A 24 -13.53 -0.76 2.01
C ALA A 24 -12.41 -1.80 2.12
N SER A 25 -11.95 -2.08 3.35
CA SER A 25 -10.95 -3.13 3.61
C SER A 25 -11.44 -4.51 3.14
N ARG A 26 -12.69 -4.86 3.44
CA ARG A 26 -13.27 -6.13 3.01
C ARG A 26 -13.35 -6.25 1.49
N ARG A 27 -13.81 -5.22 0.80
CA ARG A 27 -13.83 -5.19 -0.68
C ARG A 27 -12.45 -5.33 -1.29
N ALA A 28 -11.42 -4.68 -0.71
CA ALA A 28 -10.05 -4.84 -1.16
C ALA A 28 -9.54 -6.28 -0.96
N GLN A 29 -9.82 -6.90 0.19
CA GLN A 29 -9.51 -8.31 0.45
C GLN A 29 -10.19 -9.26 -0.53
N GLU A 30 -11.48 -9.07 -0.79
CA GLU A 30 -12.25 -9.88 -1.74
C GLU A 30 -11.63 -9.81 -3.15
N ARG A 31 -11.18 -8.62 -3.58
CA ARG A 31 -10.49 -8.43 -4.87
C ARG A 31 -9.15 -9.14 -4.93
N ILE A 32 -8.34 -9.10 -3.87
CA ILE A 32 -7.07 -9.83 -3.78
C ILE A 32 -7.33 -11.34 -3.88
N LEU A 33 -8.27 -11.86 -3.09
CA LEU A 33 -8.60 -13.28 -3.08
C LEU A 33 -9.15 -13.76 -4.43
N ALA A 34 -9.94 -12.94 -5.12
CA ALA A 34 -10.43 -13.24 -6.45
C ALA A 34 -9.32 -13.19 -7.53
N ALA A 35 -8.29 -12.37 -7.34
CA ALA A 35 -7.19 -12.23 -8.28
C ALA A 35 -6.14 -13.34 -8.15
N ARG A 36 -5.93 -13.91 -6.96
CA ARG A 36 -4.90 -14.94 -6.71
C ARG A 36 -5.01 -16.18 -7.60
N PRO A 37 -6.18 -16.85 -7.75
CA PRO A 37 -6.28 -18.05 -8.57
C PRO A 37 -5.89 -17.80 -10.03
N TYR A 38 -6.22 -16.63 -10.56
CA TYR A 38 -5.87 -16.26 -11.92
C TYR A 38 -4.37 -16.03 -12.09
N ALA A 39 -3.72 -15.38 -11.12
CA ALA A 39 -2.26 -15.17 -11.11
C ALA A 39 -1.51 -16.51 -11.05
N ASP A 40 -1.97 -17.44 -10.20
CA ASP A 40 -1.39 -18.77 -10.06
C ASP A 40 -1.56 -19.60 -11.34
N GLN A 41 -2.72 -19.53 -11.97
CA GLN A 41 -2.98 -20.21 -13.22
C GLN A 41 -2.12 -19.66 -14.38
N ILE A 42 -2.01 -18.34 -14.52
CA ILE A 42 -1.13 -17.72 -15.53
C ILE A 42 0.31 -18.18 -15.31
N LEU A 43 0.80 -18.17 -14.09
CA LEU A 43 2.16 -18.60 -13.76
C LEU A 43 2.36 -20.09 -14.10
N GLY A 44 1.39 -20.94 -13.81
CA GLY A 44 1.40 -22.36 -14.17
C GLY A 44 1.48 -22.57 -15.70
N VAL A 45 0.66 -21.85 -16.46
CA VAL A 45 0.68 -21.91 -17.93
C VAL A 45 2.00 -21.34 -18.47
N LEU A 46 2.51 -20.23 -17.95
CA LEU A 46 3.79 -19.66 -18.34
C LEU A 46 4.97 -20.62 -18.11
N ASN A 47 5.00 -21.31 -16.96
CA ASN A 47 6.02 -22.32 -16.67
C ASN A 47 5.94 -23.51 -17.64
N SER A 48 4.73 -23.95 -18.01
CA SER A 48 4.53 -25.00 -19.01
C SER A 48 4.96 -24.55 -20.41
N LEU A 49 4.68 -23.28 -20.77
CA LEU A 49 5.13 -22.70 -22.04
C LEU A 49 6.64 -22.50 -22.10
N ALA A 50 7.27 -22.11 -20.99
CA ALA A 50 8.72 -21.89 -20.93
C ALA A 50 9.54 -23.14 -21.27
N ALA A 51 8.98 -24.33 -21.08
CA ALA A 51 9.60 -25.58 -21.49
C ALA A 51 9.57 -25.81 -23.02
N ARG A 52 8.71 -25.10 -23.76
CA ARG A 52 8.41 -25.33 -25.17
C ARG A 52 8.66 -24.10 -26.07
N ALA A 53 8.62 -22.91 -25.49
CA ALA A 53 9.00 -21.66 -26.13
C ALA A 53 10.47 -21.34 -25.83
N ASN A 54 11.07 -20.48 -26.61
CA ASN A 54 12.42 -19.98 -26.28
C ASN A 54 12.32 -18.74 -25.38
N PRO A 55 12.49 -18.88 -24.06
CA PRO A 55 12.36 -17.75 -23.13
C PRO A 55 13.43 -16.67 -23.34
N ASP A 56 14.60 -17.04 -23.88
CA ASP A 56 15.72 -16.11 -24.06
C ASP A 56 15.47 -15.07 -25.18
N THR A 57 14.44 -15.27 -26.01
CA THR A 57 14.08 -14.33 -27.09
C THR A 57 13.15 -13.20 -26.62
N HIS A 58 12.49 -13.33 -25.47
CA HIS A 58 11.50 -12.34 -25.06
C HIS A 58 12.14 -11.18 -24.28
N PRO A 59 11.92 -9.91 -24.68
CA PRO A 59 12.57 -8.74 -24.07
C PRO A 59 12.37 -8.60 -22.57
N LEU A 60 11.21 -9.01 -22.02
CA LEU A 60 10.87 -8.91 -20.60
C LEU A 60 11.63 -9.92 -19.71
N LEU A 61 12.26 -10.92 -20.30
CA LEU A 61 13.09 -11.92 -19.64
C LEU A 61 14.58 -11.60 -19.78
N ALA A 62 14.95 -10.71 -20.68
CA ALA A 62 16.34 -10.36 -20.94
C ALA A 62 16.99 -9.74 -19.71
N VAL A 63 17.96 -10.46 -19.13
CA VAL A 63 18.76 -9.96 -18.00
C VAL A 63 19.83 -9.03 -18.57
N ARG A 64 19.75 -7.76 -18.18
CA ARG A 64 20.71 -6.70 -18.54
C ARG A 64 21.59 -6.39 -17.33
N GLY A 65 22.49 -5.42 -17.46
CA GLY A 65 23.21 -4.86 -16.31
C GLY A 65 22.25 -4.38 -15.22
N ALA A 66 22.76 -3.84 -14.14
CA ALA A 66 21.93 -3.29 -13.07
C ALA A 66 22.34 -1.83 -12.80
N GLU A 67 22.55 -1.07 -13.86
CA GLU A 67 22.98 0.33 -13.78
C GLU A 67 21.81 1.30 -13.73
N ARG A 68 20.74 1.02 -14.52
CA ARG A 68 19.55 1.87 -14.62
C ARG A 68 18.37 1.17 -13.97
N LEU A 69 18.07 1.60 -12.77
CA LEU A 69 17.03 1.01 -11.94
C LEU A 69 15.81 1.94 -11.84
N GLU A 70 14.63 1.37 -11.89
CA GLU A 70 13.39 2.08 -11.56
C GLU A 70 12.76 1.47 -10.31
N LEU A 71 12.36 2.34 -9.36
CA LEU A 71 11.54 1.96 -8.23
C LEU A 71 10.10 2.43 -8.41
N VAL A 72 9.19 1.50 -8.48
CA VAL A 72 7.75 1.76 -8.41
C VAL A 72 7.34 1.72 -6.96
N ILE A 73 7.03 2.88 -6.38
CA ILE A 73 6.76 3.02 -4.94
C ILE A 73 5.30 3.34 -4.71
N ILE A 74 4.60 2.44 -4.00
CA ILE A 74 3.17 2.52 -3.78
C ILE A 74 2.89 3.03 -2.37
N THR A 75 2.42 4.27 -2.26
CA THR A 75 2.08 4.93 -1.00
C THR A 75 0.61 5.37 -0.97
N ALA A 76 0.13 5.82 0.18
CA ALA A 76 -1.20 6.41 0.29
C ALA A 76 -1.22 7.87 -0.18
N ASP A 77 -2.40 8.34 -0.60
CA ASP A 77 -2.65 9.75 -0.86
C ASP A 77 -2.84 10.56 0.43
N LYS A 78 -3.45 9.94 1.43
CA LYS A 78 -3.81 10.56 2.71
C LYS A 78 -2.96 10.03 3.85
N GLY A 79 -2.89 10.81 4.93
CA GLY A 79 -2.29 10.39 6.20
C GLY A 79 -3.27 9.60 7.08
N LEU A 80 -2.97 9.56 8.37
CA LEU A 80 -3.75 8.89 9.43
C LEU A 80 -3.84 7.36 9.25
N CYS A 81 -2.82 6.77 8.63
CA CYS A 81 -2.65 5.32 8.43
C CYS A 81 -1.45 4.76 9.21
N GLY A 82 -1.20 5.30 10.41
CA GLY A 82 -0.09 4.87 11.26
C GLY A 82 1.27 4.95 10.57
N GLY A 83 2.05 3.89 10.69
CA GLY A 83 3.38 3.77 10.08
C GLY A 83 3.40 3.41 8.59
N PHE A 84 2.25 3.21 7.93
CA PHE A 84 2.14 2.72 6.56
C PHE A 84 3.07 3.47 5.59
N ASN A 85 2.89 4.78 5.43
CA ASN A 85 3.72 5.57 4.52
C ASN A 85 5.19 5.66 4.97
N THR A 86 5.41 5.88 6.26
CA THR A 86 6.75 6.05 6.83
C THR A 86 7.61 4.80 6.63
N ASN A 87 7.04 3.62 6.80
CA ASN A 87 7.76 2.36 6.66
C ASN A 87 8.14 2.09 5.21
N ILE A 88 7.23 2.34 4.25
CA ILE A 88 7.54 2.24 2.80
C ILE A 88 8.66 3.20 2.44
N LEU A 89 8.54 4.47 2.82
CA LEU A 89 9.53 5.50 2.47
C LEU A 89 10.90 5.20 3.06
N LYS A 90 10.96 4.73 4.32
CA LYS A 90 12.22 4.29 4.94
C LYS A 90 12.85 3.12 4.19
N LYS A 91 12.06 2.08 3.87
CA LYS A 91 12.57 0.89 3.20
C LYS A 91 13.01 1.19 1.77
N ALA A 92 12.24 2.01 1.03
CA ALA A 92 12.62 2.47 -0.30
C ALA A 92 13.92 3.28 -0.27
N THR A 93 14.04 4.23 0.66
CA THR A 93 15.28 5.05 0.79
C THR A 93 16.48 4.18 1.17
N ALA A 94 16.32 3.24 2.08
CA ALA A 94 17.39 2.30 2.44
C ALA A 94 17.83 1.44 1.24
N PHE A 95 16.89 0.96 0.45
CA PHE A 95 17.19 0.22 -0.77
C PHE A 95 17.94 1.07 -1.78
N ILE A 96 17.53 2.32 -2.00
CA ILE A 96 18.24 3.26 -2.89
C ILE A 96 19.69 3.45 -2.43
N GLN A 97 19.90 3.64 -1.14
CA GLN A 97 21.25 3.81 -0.57
C GLN A 97 22.12 2.56 -0.75
N GLN A 98 21.53 1.38 -0.66
CA GLN A 98 22.22 0.10 -0.89
C GLN A 98 22.64 -0.10 -2.35
N GLN A 99 21.90 0.47 -3.31
CA GLN A 99 22.23 0.35 -4.73
C GLN A 99 23.40 1.23 -5.17
N GLY A 100 23.85 2.17 -4.33
CA GLY A 100 25.00 3.03 -4.61
C GLY A 100 24.76 4.06 -5.71
N ALA A 101 25.80 4.36 -6.51
CA ALA A 101 25.79 5.41 -7.54
C ALA A 101 25.10 4.99 -8.86
N ARG A 102 24.13 4.10 -8.81
CA ARG A 102 23.35 3.68 -10.00
C ARG A 102 22.35 4.76 -10.39
N VAL A 103 22.08 4.91 -11.67
CA VAL A 103 21.01 5.77 -12.15
C VAL A 103 19.68 5.21 -11.66
N LEU A 104 19.01 5.98 -10.80
CA LEU A 104 17.77 5.55 -10.20
C LEU A 104 16.65 6.51 -10.55
N THR A 105 15.65 6.01 -11.21
CA THR A 105 14.39 6.71 -11.47
C THR A 105 13.29 6.19 -10.55
N THR A 106 12.29 7.02 -10.29
CA THR A 106 11.18 6.67 -9.41
C THR A 106 9.85 6.84 -10.12
N HIS A 107 9.00 5.81 -10.01
CA HIS A 107 7.62 5.82 -10.46
C HIS A 107 6.73 5.82 -9.23
N LEU A 108 6.00 6.90 -9.00
CA LEU A 108 5.37 7.16 -7.71
C LEU A 108 3.86 7.03 -7.81
N ILE A 109 3.32 6.15 -6.97
CA ILE A 109 1.90 5.95 -6.80
C ILE A 109 1.52 6.43 -5.40
N GLY A 110 0.61 7.42 -5.35
CA GLY A 110 0.18 8.08 -4.13
C GLY A 110 0.94 9.36 -3.80
N ARG A 111 0.19 10.31 -3.28
CA ARG A 111 0.64 11.68 -2.99
C ARG A 111 1.78 11.73 -1.97
N LYS A 112 1.77 10.86 -0.96
CA LYS A 112 2.78 10.89 0.11
C LYS A 112 4.17 10.50 -0.39
N GLY A 113 4.27 9.54 -1.31
CA GLY A 113 5.51 9.16 -1.97
C GLY A 113 6.02 10.29 -2.87
N ARG A 114 5.13 10.81 -3.73
CA ARG A 114 5.46 11.95 -4.61
C ARG A 114 6.05 13.12 -3.83
N ASP A 115 5.36 13.60 -2.79
CA ASP A 115 5.79 14.76 -2.02
C ASP A 115 7.13 14.51 -1.31
N TYR A 116 7.39 13.28 -0.89
CA TYR A 116 8.64 12.89 -0.23
C TYR A 116 9.83 12.88 -1.19
N PHE A 117 9.70 12.22 -2.34
CA PHE A 117 10.80 12.05 -3.30
C PHE A 117 11.05 13.33 -4.10
N LYS A 118 10.00 14.06 -4.47
CA LYS A 118 10.12 15.38 -5.14
C LYS A 118 10.92 16.39 -4.33
N LYS A 119 10.67 16.45 -3.00
CA LYS A 119 11.42 17.34 -2.10
C LYS A 119 12.91 16.98 -1.97
N ARG A 120 13.29 15.77 -2.32
CA ARG A 120 14.68 15.26 -2.26
C ARG A 120 15.40 15.28 -3.60
N GLY A 121 14.75 15.75 -4.64
CA GLY A 121 15.35 15.88 -5.97
C GLY A 121 15.55 14.57 -6.73
N TYR A 122 14.79 13.51 -6.37
CA TYR A 122 14.82 12.29 -7.16
C TYR A 122 14.11 12.47 -8.49
N GLU A 123 14.62 11.81 -9.52
CA GLU A 123 14.01 11.81 -10.85
C GLU A 123 12.71 11.00 -10.82
N ILE A 124 11.61 11.65 -11.23
CA ILE A 124 10.27 11.06 -11.25
C ILE A 124 9.87 10.84 -12.70
N THR A 125 9.65 9.59 -13.07
CA THR A 125 9.28 9.19 -14.44
C THR A 125 7.78 9.04 -14.64
N GLY A 126 7.04 8.79 -13.56
CA GLY A 126 5.60 8.72 -13.56
C GLY A 126 5.01 9.01 -12.20
N GLU A 127 3.84 9.65 -12.18
CA GLU A 127 3.10 9.90 -10.95
C GLU A 127 1.61 9.64 -11.13
N TYR A 128 1.04 8.87 -10.19
CA TYR A 128 -0.38 8.53 -10.14
C TYR A 128 -0.94 8.86 -8.75
N ILE A 129 -1.98 9.69 -8.73
CA ILE A 129 -2.58 10.20 -7.50
C ILE A 129 -4.05 9.80 -7.47
N ASP A 130 -4.61 9.66 -6.25
CA ASP A 130 -6.01 9.33 -5.99
C ASP A 130 -6.48 8.00 -6.63
N LEU A 131 -5.53 7.10 -6.94
CA LEU A 131 -5.79 5.82 -7.62
C LEU A 131 -6.62 4.87 -6.75
N PHE A 132 -6.37 4.82 -5.44
CA PHE A 132 -7.03 3.88 -4.52
C PHE A 132 -8.52 4.15 -4.29
N ARG A 133 -9.01 5.30 -4.77
CA ARG A 133 -10.43 5.64 -4.66
C ARG A 133 -11.31 4.76 -5.52
N ASN A 134 -10.86 4.46 -6.74
CA ASN A 134 -11.58 3.65 -7.74
C ASN A 134 -10.63 2.76 -8.51
N LEU A 135 -9.78 2.00 -7.82
CA LEU A 135 -8.79 1.15 -8.44
C LEU A 135 -9.45 0.10 -9.36
N SER A 136 -9.10 0.14 -10.63
CA SER A 136 -9.55 -0.75 -11.69
C SER A 136 -8.39 -1.59 -12.26
N TYR A 137 -8.73 -2.60 -13.06
CA TYR A 137 -7.74 -3.35 -13.83
C TYR A 137 -6.98 -2.45 -14.82
N ASP A 138 -7.70 -1.54 -15.48
CA ASP A 138 -7.12 -0.65 -16.50
C ASP A 138 -6.06 0.29 -15.92
N ASP A 139 -6.20 0.68 -14.65
CA ASP A 139 -5.18 1.49 -13.97
C ASP A 139 -3.88 0.71 -13.79
N GLY A 140 -3.98 -0.54 -13.33
CA GLY A 140 -2.83 -1.43 -13.19
C GLY A 140 -2.18 -1.75 -14.53
N ALA A 141 -3.00 -2.04 -15.55
CA ALA A 141 -2.53 -2.33 -16.90
C ALA A 141 -1.78 -1.13 -17.53
N ARG A 142 -2.32 0.09 -17.39
CA ARG A 142 -1.68 1.32 -17.89
C ARG A 142 -0.31 1.54 -17.26
N ILE A 143 -0.21 1.42 -15.95
CA ILE A 143 1.06 1.56 -15.22
C ILE A 143 2.06 0.50 -15.69
N ALA A 144 1.62 -0.75 -15.79
CA ALA A 144 2.47 -1.86 -16.24
C ALA A 144 2.97 -1.66 -17.68
N GLN A 145 2.09 -1.20 -18.59
CA GLN A 145 2.43 -0.93 -19.98
C GLN A 145 3.47 0.19 -20.11
N ASP A 146 3.35 1.27 -19.36
CA ASP A 146 4.33 2.34 -19.29
C ASP A 146 5.71 1.82 -18.87
N ILE A 147 5.75 1.01 -17.83
CA ILE A 147 6.98 0.41 -17.31
C ILE A 147 7.58 -0.57 -18.34
N MET A 148 6.76 -1.46 -18.89
CA MET A 148 7.21 -2.44 -19.90
C MET A 148 7.75 -1.78 -21.15
N LYS A 149 7.09 -0.73 -21.65
CA LYS A 149 7.55 0.04 -22.80
C LYS A 149 8.96 0.57 -22.59
N ARG A 150 9.22 1.25 -21.47
CA ARG A 150 10.54 1.78 -21.14
C ARG A 150 11.59 0.69 -20.95
N TYR A 151 11.19 -0.44 -20.37
CA TYR A 151 12.08 -1.60 -20.25
C TYR A 151 12.45 -2.19 -21.61
N ILE A 152 11.50 -2.33 -22.55
CA ILE A 152 11.72 -2.85 -23.89
C ILE A 152 12.60 -1.89 -24.72
N GLU A 153 12.39 -0.58 -24.60
CA GLU A 153 13.18 0.47 -25.25
C GLU A 153 14.61 0.59 -24.69
N CYS A 154 14.99 -0.29 -23.76
CA CYS A 154 16.31 -0.33 -23.12
C CYS A 154 16.66 0.88 -22.26
N ASP A 155 15.67 1.64 -21.78
CA ASP A 155 15.90 2.74 -20.86
C ASP A 155 16.17 2.24 -19.43
N LEU A 156 15.73 1.02 -19.11
CA LEU A 156 15.80 0.40 -17.79
C LEU A 156 16.47 -0.98 -17.87
N ASP A 157 17.24 -1.29 -16.84
CA ASP A 157 17.88 -2.59 -16.67
C ASP A 157 17.15 -3.46 -15.65
N ALA A 158 16.53 -2.85 -14.63
CA ALA A 158 15.67 -3.56 -13.69
C ALA A 158 14.60 -2.63 -13.10
N VAL A 159 13.45 -3.22 -12.75
CA VAL A 159 12.32 -2.54 -12.12
C VAL A 159 11.94 -3.27 -10.84
N TYR A 160 11.78 -2.54 -9.75
CA TYR A 160 11.37 -3.05 -8.45
C TYR A 160 10.07 -2.41 -7.99
N LEU A 161 9.16 -3.24 -7.44
CA LEU A 161 7.95 -2.78 -6.75
C LEU A 161 8.25 -2.65 -5.26
N VAL A 162 7.88 -1.52 -4.66
CA VAL A 162 7.94 -1.28 -3.22
C VAL A 162 6.53 -1.00 -2.73
N TYR A 163 5.97 -1.94 -1.99
CA TYR A 163 4.58 -1.86 -1.55
C TYR A 163 4.40 -2.53 -0.18
N ASN A 164 3.22 -2.34 0.45
CA ASN A 164 2.83 -3.08 1.64
C ASN A 164 2.02 -4.31 1.26
N GLU A 165 2.56 -5.48 1.54
CA GLU A 165 1.84 -6.74 1.46
C GLU A 165 0.84 -6.85 2.62
N PHE A 166 -0.38 -7.20 2.31
CA PHE A 166 -1.44 -7.39 3.30
C PHE A 166 -1.41 -8.81 3.87
N LYS A 167 -0.94 -8.98 5.11
CA LYS A 167 -1.02 -10.26 5.83
C LYS A 167 -2.29 -10.35 6.67
N SER A 168 -2.62 -9.27 7.39
CA SER A 168 -3.84 -9.13 8.19
C SER A 168 -4.12 -7.65 8.48
N VAL A 169 -5.28 -7.34 9.05
CA VAL A 169 -5.64 -5.97 9.46
C VAL A 169 -4.61 -5.37 10.43
N ILE A 170 -3.98 -6.21 11.27
CA ILE A 170 -3.00 -5.77 12.28
C ILE A 170 -1.58 -5.82 11.73
N ARG A 171 -1.29 -6.70 10.77
CA ARG A 171 0.05 -6.94 10.26
C ARG A 171 0.14 -6.65 8.77
N GLN A 172 0.88 -5.62 8.42
CA GLN A 172 1.29 -5.29 7.07
C GLN A 172 2.82 -5.32 7.01
N GLU A 173 3.35 -5.77 5.89
CA GLU A 173 4.79 -5.90 5.70
C GLU A 173 5.22 -5.19 4.41
N VAL A 174 6.23 -4.31 4.52
CA VAL A 174 6.79 -3.68 3.33
C VAL A 174 7.63 -4.69 2.58
N VAL A 175 7.32 -4.90 1.31
CA VAL A 175 8.03 -5.81 0.41
C VAL A 175 8.70 -5.01 -0.69
N ILE A 176 9.89 -5.44 -1.09
CA ILE A 176 10.58 -5.01 -2.31
C ILE A 176 10.70 -6.24 -3.19
N GLU A 177 10.01 -6.21 -4.30
CA GLU A 177 9.94 -7.33 -5.24
C GLU A 177 10.44 -6.87 -6.61
N ARG A 178 11.26 -7.69 -7.26
CA ARG A 178 11.72 -7.39 -8.61
C ARG A 178 10.60 -7.72 -9.60
N LEU A 179 10.14 -6.70 -10.33
CA LEU A 179 9.12 -6.84 -11.37
C LEU A 179 9.74 -7.24 -12.71
N LEU A 180 10.83 -6.58 -13.09
CA LEU A 180 11.55 -6.83 -14.34
C LEU A 180 13.08 -6.84 -14.08
N PRO A 181 13.85 -7.69 -14.78
CA PRO A 181 13.39 -8.78 -15.60
C PRO A 181 12.58 -9.80 -14.80
N LEU A 182 11.64 -10.45 -15.44
CA LEU A 182 10.91 -11.56 -14.84
C LEU A 182 11.90 -12.65 -14.41
N PRO A 183 11.67 -13.33 -13.28
CA PRO A 183 12.48 -14.46 -12.88
C PRO A 183 12.43 -15.53 -13.97
N ARG A 184 13.54 -16.23 -14.18
CA ARG A 184 13.58 -17.33 -15.15
C ARG A 184 12.50 -18.34 -14.76
N LEU A 185 11.61 -18.59 -15.69
CA LEU A 185 10.55 -19.56 -15.52
C LEU A 185 11.18 -20.96 -15.55
N GLU A 186 11.09 -21.69 -14.44
CA GLU A 186 11.58 -23.05 -14.36
C GLU A 186 10.48 -24.02 -14.80
N PRO A 187 10.78 -24.97 -15.70
CA PRO A 187 9.83 -26.05 -16.01
C PRO A 187 9.47 -26.80 -14.72
N PHE A 188 8.24 -27.14 -14.54
CA PHE A 188 7.81 -27.98 -13.43
C PHE A 188 8.52 -29.33 -13.48
N GLU A 189 9.46 -29.59 -12.56
CA GLU A 189 10.17 -30.88 -12.48
C GLU A 189 9.30 -32.03 -11.95
N THR A 190 8.18 -31.72 -11.29
CA THR A 190 7.34 -32.73 -10.61
C THR A 190 5.86 -32.41 -10.77
N GLY A 191 5.22 -33.04 -11.70
CA GLY A 191 3.77 -33.01 -11.82
C GLY A 191 3.33 -33.60 -13.16
N ILE A 192 2.15 -34.19 -13.22
CA ILE A 192 1.50 -34.57 -14.45
C ILE A 192 1.43 -33.31 -15.31
N MET A 193 2.33 -33.18 -16.30
CA MET A 193 2.22 -32.11 -17.27
C MET A 193 0.86 -32.26 -17.95
N GLN A 194 -0.07 -31.39 -17.61
CA GLN A 194 -1.28 -31.27 -18.40
C GLN A 194 -0.83 -30.82 -19.79
N ASP A 195 -1.01 -31.69 -20.76
CA ASP A 195 -0.65 -31.42 -22.14
C ASP A 195 -1.71 -30.48 -22.73
N TYR A 196 -1.40 -29.18 -22.69
CA TYR A 196 -2.25 -28.17 -23.29
C TYR A 196 -2.05 -28.17 -24.81
N ILE A 197 -3.13 -28.05 -25.55
CA ILE A 197 -3.10 -27.76 -26.97
C ILE A 197 -2.90 -26.25 -27.11
N TYR A 198 -1.78 -25.83 -27.67
CA TYR A 198 -1.43 -24.41 -27.84
C TYR A 198 -1.82 -23.92 -29.21
N GLU A 199 -2.79 -23.04 -29.29
CA GLU A 199 -3.22 -22.39 -30.53
C GLU A 199 -3.02 -20.86 -30.43
N PRO A 200 -2.38 -20.22 -31.41
CA PRO A 200 -1.83 -20.77 -32.66
C PRO A 200 -0.45 -21.44 -32.49
N SER A 201 0.34 -21.07 -31.45
CA SER A 201 1.64 -21.68 -31.11
C SER A 201 2.02 -21.36 -29.69
N ALA A 202 2.92 -22.18 -29.08
CA ALA A 202 3.45 -21.95 -27.75
C ALA A 202 4.14 -20.56 -27.65
N GLN A 203 4.92 -20.17 -28.65
CA GLN A 203 5.60 -18.88 -28.69
C GLN A 203 4.63 -17.70 -28.74
N ALA A 204 3.62 -17.74 -29.59
CA ALA A 204 2.63 -16.66 -29.72
C ALA A 204 1.84 -16.47 -28.41
N LEU A 205 1.49 -17.56 -27.72
CA LEU A 205 0.84 -17.47 -26.40
C LEU A 205 1.78 -16.92 -25.34
N PHE A 206 3.04 -17.32 -25.37
CA PHE A 206 4.06 -16.81 -24.45
C PHE A 206 4.23 -15.30 -24.55
N ASP A 207 4.30 -14.79 -25.78
CA ASP A 207 4.45 -13.35 -26.09
C ASP A 207 3.23 -12.52 -25.64
N VAL A 208 2.05 -13.13 -25.58
CA VAL A 208 0.82 -12.47 -25.09
C VAL A 208 0.69 -12.58 -23.56
N LEU A 209 1.05 -13.71 -22.98
CA LEU A 209 0.83 -13.96 -21.54
C LEU A 209 1.88 -13.30 -20.65
N LEU A 210 3.11 -13.12 -21.10
CA LEU A 210 4.16 -12.45 -20.30
C LEU A 210 3.79 -11.00 -19.96
N PRO A 211 3.38 -10.14 -20.91
CA PRO A 211 2.89 -8.80 -20.59
C PRO A 211 1.70 -8.82 -19.63
N LYS A 212 0.76 -9.76 -19.83
CA LYS A 212 -0.39 -9.93 -18.94
C LYS A 212 0.02 -10.31 -17.53
N HIS A 213 1.03 -11.15 -17.37
CA HIS A 213 1.58 -11.48 -16.07
C HIS A 213 2.15 -10.25 -15.36
N VAL A 214 2.89 -9.39 -16.07
CA VAL A 214 3.42 -8.13 -15.50
C VAL A 214 2.28 -7.20 -15.08
N GLU A 215 1.26 -7.01 -15.94
CA GLU A 215 0.05 -6.23 -15.59
C GLU A 215 -0.60 -6.74 -14.31
N PHE A 216 -0.66 -8.06 -14.15
CA PHE A 216 -1.24 -8.72 -12.99
C PHE A 216 -0.40 -8.53 -11.72
N GLN A 217 0.93 -8.58 -11.82
CA GLN A 217 1.81 -8.34 -10.67
C GLN A 217 1.69 -6.90 -10.15
N VAL A 218 1.62 -5.93 -11.06
CA VAL A 218 1.38 -4.52 -10.69
C VAL A 218 0.01 -4.37 -10.03
N LEU A 219 -1.03 -4.94 -10.62
CA LEU A 219 -2.39 -4.88 -10.08
C LEU A 219 -2.48 -5.53 -8.69
N ARG A 220 -1.84 -6.67 -8.49
CA ARG A 220 -1.73 -7.36 -7.19
C ARG A 220 -1.11 -6.43 -6.14
N ALA A 221 0.04 -5.84 -6.46
CA ALA A 221 0.73 -4.92 -5.55
C ALA A 221 -0.14 -3.71 -5.17
N LEU A 222 -0.91 -3.18 -6.12
CA LEU A 222 -1.87 -2.09 -5.89
C LEU A 222 -3.01 -2.51 -4.96
N TYR A 223 -3.62 -3.68 -5.18
CA TYR A 223 -4.70 -4.17 -4.31
C TYR A 223 -4.21 -4.51 -2.91
N GLU A 224 -3.05 -5.16 -2.79
CA GLU A 224 -2.45 -5.47 -1.50
C GLU A 224 -2.12 -4.19 -0.72
N SER A 225 -1.52 -3.21 -1.39
CA SER A 225 -1.21 -1.92 -0.79
C SER A 225 -2.47 -1.15 -0.36
N ALA A 226 -3.54 -1.19 -1.17
CA ALA A 226 -4.82 -0.58 -0.82
C ALA A 226 -5.45 -1.25 0.42
N ALA A 227 -5.46 -2.59 0.48
CA ALA A 227 -5.98 -3.31 1.64
C ALA A 227 -5.14 -3.04 2.90
N ALA A 228 -3.82 -3.00 2.77
CA ALA A 228 -2.90 -2.68 3.84
C ALA A 228 -3.09 -1.25 4.36
N GLU A 229 -3.32 -0.27 3.47
CA GLU A 229 -3.64 1.11 3.84
C GLU A 229 -4.92 1.20 4.67
N PHE A 230 -6.00 0.55 4.22
CA PHE A 230 -7.26 0.55 4.95
C PHE A 230 -7.13 -0.14 6.31
N GLY A 231 -6.41 -1.27 6.39
CA GLY A 231 -6.13 -1.97 7.64
C GLY A 231 -5.33 -1.10 8.61
N ALA A 232 -4.24 -0.50 8.15
CA ALA A 232 -3.40 0.40 8.94
C ALA A 232 -4.17 1.63 9.44
N ARG A 233 -5.01 2.22 8.57
CA ARG A 233 -5.85 3.37 8.96
C ARG A 233 -6.88 2.99 10.00
N MET A 234 -7.53 1.83 9.85
CA MET A 234 -8.51 1.35 10.83
C MET A 234 -7.85 1.16 12.20
N SER A 235 -6.71 0.48 12.26
CA SER A 235 -5.97 0.26 13.50
C SER A 235 -5.50 1.58 14.15
N ALA A 236 -4.99 2.51 13.34
CA ALA A 236 -4.54 3.82 13.82
C ALA A 236 -5.70 4.67 14.36
N MET A 237 -6.86 4.64 13.70
CA MET A 237 -8.05 5.39 14.16
C MET A 237 -8.65 4.78 15.43
N ASP A 238 -8.67 3.45 15.54
CA ASP A 238 -9.12 2.76 16.74
C ASP A 238 -8.22 3.11 17.95
N ALA A 239 -6.91 3.08 17.78
CA ALA A 239 -5.96 3.52 18.81
C ALA A 239 -6.14 5.01 19.17
N ALA A 240 -6.32 5.88 18.19
CA ALA A 240 -6.54 7.31 18.41
C ALA A 240 -7.84 7.57 19.18
N THR A 241 -8.90 6.81 18.90
CA THR A 241 -10.17 6.93 19.63
C THR A 241 -10.01 6.54 21.10
N ARG A 242 -9.37 5.40 21.38
CA ARG A 242 -9.09 4.98 22.78
C ARG A 242 -8.28 6.01 23.53
N ASN A 243 -7.19 6.51 22.94
CA ASN A 243 -6.35 7.53 23.58
C ASN A 243 -7.13 8.84 23.84
N ALA A 244 -8.03 9.22 22.93
CA ALA A 244 -8.88 10.40 23.12
C ALA A 244 -9.87 10.21 24.29
N ASP A 245 -10.47 9.03 24.41
CA ASP A 245 -11.40 8.71 25.51
C ASP A 245 -10.67 8.73 26.86
N GLU A 246 -9.48 8.15 26.96
CA GLU A 246 -8.65 8.20 28.17
C GLU A 246 -8.29 9.65 28.56
N MET A 247 -7.91 10.46 27.57
CA MET A 247 -7.60 11.87 27.81
C MET A 247 -8.83 12.66 28.28
N ILE A 248 -10.00 12.44 27.67
CA ILE A 248 -11.26 13.08 28.09
C ILE A 248 -11.60 12.69 29.53
N HIS A 249 -11.45 11.41 29.89
CA HIS A 249 -11.70 10.94 31.24
C HIS A 249 -10.76 11.63 32.28
N SER A 250 -9.46 11.65 31.96
CA SER A 250 -8.46 12.31 32.81
C SER A 250 -8.72 13.81 32.99
N LEU A 251 -9.04 14.51 31.91
CA LEU A 251 -9.37 15.93 31.94
C LEU A 251 -10.64 16.21 32.73
N THR A 252 -11.66 15.35 32.62
CA THR A 252 -12.91 15.47 33.35
C THR A 252 -12.68 15.32 34.88
N LEU A 253 -11.87 14.35 35.29
CA LEU A 253 -11.48 14.18 36.70
C LEU A 253 -10.73 15.40 37.25
N ASN A 254 -9.77 15.90 36.46
CA ASN A 254 -8.99 17.07 36.83
C ASN A 254 -9.87 18.34 36.96
N MET A 255 -10.76 18.55 36.01
CA MET A 255 -11.74 19.64 36.01
C MET A 255 -12.63 19.58 37.29
N ASN A 256 -13.15 18.39 37.64
CA ASN A 256 -13.96 18.21 38.84
C ASN A 256 -13.15 18.50 40.12
N ARG A 257 -11.88 18.07 40.17
CA ARG A 257 -10.98 18.36 41.30
C ARG A 257 -10.75 19.87 41.46
N VAL A 258 -10.42 20.56 40.38
CA VAL A 258 -10.21 22.03 40.38
C VAL A 258 -11.48 22.75 40.79
N ARG A 259 -12.64 22.34 40.24
CA ARG A 259 -13.94 22.92 40.64
C ARG A 259 -14.23 22.76 42.14
N GLN A 260 -14.02 21.56 42.71
CA GLN A 260 -14.19 21.30 44.14
C GLN A 260 -13.25 22.16 44.98
N ALA A 261 -11.98 22.26 44.56
CA ALA A 261 -11.01 23.11 45.28
C ALA A 261 -11.38 24.60 45.24
N SER A 262 -11.91 25.10 44.12
CA SER A 262 -12.40 26.48 43.99
C SER A 262 -13.60 26.73 44.89
N ILE A 263 -14.60 25.83 44.87
CA ILE A 263 -15.78 25.95 45.77
C ILE A 263 -15.34 25.92 47.25
N THR A 264 -14.44 25.02 47.63
CA THR A 264 -13.94 24.92 48.99
C THR A 264 -13.21 26.21 49.39
N LYS A 265 -12.39 26.78 48.51
CA LYS A 265 -11.71 28.05 48.76
C LYS A 265 -12.71 29.20 48.93
N GLU A 266 -13.73 29.32 48.09
CA GLU A 266 -14.77 30.33 48.20
C GLU A 266 -15.55 30.22 49.52
N ILE A 267 -15.87 28.98 49.98
CA ILE A 267 -16.54 28.74 51.26
C ILE A 267 -15.65 29.20 52.42
N ILE A 268 -14.35 28.85 52.40
CA ILE A 268 -13.40 29.26 53.44
C ILE A 268 -13.27 30.79 53.50
N GLU A 269 -13.18 31.46 52.34
CA GLU A 269 -13.13 32.94 52.28
C GLU A 269 -14.36 33.59 52.86
N VAL A 270 -15.57 33.07 52.59
CA VAL A 270 -16.83 33.57 53.12
C VAL A 270 -16.90 33.37 54.67
N VAL A 271 -16.54 32.16 55.15
CA VAL A 271 -16.54 31.86 56.60
C VAL A 271 -15.54 32.72 57.34
N SER A 272 -14.31 32.84 56.82
CA SER A 272 -13.26 33.68 57.45
C SER A 272 -13.64 35.17 57.44
N GLY A 273 -14.30 35.65 56.41
CA GLY A 273 -14.84 37.03 56.35
C GLY A 273 -15.96 37.29 57.34
N ALA A 274 -16.81 36.28 57.61
CA ALA A 274 -17.87 36.38 58.60
C ALA A 274 -17.35 36.35 60.09
N GLU A 275 -16.25 35.62 60.31
CA GLU A 275 -15.60 35.60 61.61
C GLU A 275 -14.81 36.88 61.92
N ALA A 276 -14.41 37.65 60.91
CA ALA A 276 -13.65 38.89 61.05
C ALA A 276 -14.54 40.15 61.18
N SER A 277 -15.86 40.01 61.10
CA SER A 277 -16.88 41.09 61.26
C SER A 277 -17.50 41.03 62.64
#